data_a7114089ea3ab46ba37a7771ba367b57
#
_entry.id   a7114089ea3ab46ba37a7771ba367b57
#
_cell.length_a   1.000
_cell.length_b   1.000
_cell.length_c   1.000
_cell.angle_alpha   90.00
_cell.angle_beta   90.00
_cell.angle_gamma   90.00
#
_symmetry.space_group_name_H-M   'P 1'
#
loop_
_entity.id
_entity.type
_entity.pdbx_description
1 polymer ?
#
loop_
_entity_poly.entity_id
_entity_poly.type
_entity_poly.pdbx_seq_one_letter_code
_entity_poly.pdbx_strand_id
1 'polypeptide(L)'
;MNNEIYLFGNICGDSDVIVDQLIENGQKFDLILTDPPYNINKDFGNNSDCLPLDDFINITNERIKKLKQVLTPTGSIIWFGIHNYICYVQVAMYNAGLFYRRMNIWHYENGFSRSTKEPATHYEPFLWFSNDKKKWVYNCDEVRIPYKSTERLKSPVKYHA
;
A
#
# COMPACT_ATOMS: atom_id res chain seq x y z
N MET A 1 28.80 17.81 -3.62
CA MET A 1 27.64 18.26 -4.42
C MET A 1 26.42 17.93 -3.61
N ASN A 2 25.69 18.92 -3.11
CA ASN A 2 24.46 18.69 -2.36
C ASN A 2 23.41 18.16 -3.35
N ASN A 3 23.15 16.87 -3.30
CA ASN A 3 22.02 16.29 -3.98
C ASN A 3 20.75 16.62 -3.16
N GLU A 4 20.25 17.84 -3.30
CA GLU A 4 18.89 18.15 -2.86
C GLU A 4 17.95 17.34 -3.75
N ILE A 5 17.42 16.24 -3.23
CA ILE A 5 16.27 15.56 -3.84
C ILE A 5 15.10 16.51 -3.66
N TYR A 6 14.63 17.10 -4.75
CA TYR A 6 13.52 18.04 -4.74
C TYR A 6 12.28 17.37 -4.15
N LEU A 7 11.77 17.91 -3.03
CA LEU A 7 10.58 17.41 -2.32
C LEU A 7 9.27 17.62 -3.10
N PHE A 8 9.33 18.31 -4.25
CA PHE A 8 8.18 18.58 -5.10
C PHE A 8 8.53 18.28 -6.56
N GLY A 9 7.93 17.23 -7.11
CA GLY A 9 8.13 16.89 -8.52
C GLY A 9 8.13 15.38 -8.79
N ASN A 10 8.20 15.04 -10.06
CA ASN A 10 8.30 13.66 -10.51
C ASN A 10 9.78 13.29 -10.67
N ILE A 11 10.17 12.20 -10.03
CA ILE A 11 11.50 11.61 -10.19
C ILE A 11 11.35 10.38 -11.09
N CYS A 12 12.05 10.39 -12.24
CA CYS A 12 12.09 9.23 -13.12
C CYS A 12 13.36 8.41 -12.83
N GLY A 13 13.18 7.13 -12.48
CA GLY A 13 14.29 6.23 -12.19
C GLY A 13 13.84 4.93 -11.54
N ASP A 14 14.82 4.08 -11.21
CA ASP A 14 14.57 2.87 -10.43
C ASP A 14 14.18 3.24 -9.00
N SER A 15 13.01 2.79 -8.57
CA SER A 15 12.46 3.13 -7.25
C SER A 15 13.32 2.62 -6.09
N ASP A 16 13.96 1.46 -6.24
CA ASP A 16 14.80 0.88 -5.20
C ASP A 16 16.07 1.73 -4.98
N VAL A 17 16.65 2.24 -6.08
CA VAL A 17 17.81 3.17 -6.04
C VAL A 17 17.41 4.51 -5.43
N ILE A 18 16.25 5.04 -5.82
CA ILE A 18 15.76 6.33 -5.30
C ILE A 18 15.47 6.22 -3.80
N VAL A 19 14.86 5.14 -3.34
CA VAL A 19 14.60 4.93 -1.91
C VAL A 19 15.91 4.83 -1.12
N ASP A 20 16.95 4.19 -1.64
CA ASP A 20 18.26 4.14 -0.99
C ASP A 20 18.85 5.56 -0.84
N GLN A 21 18.76 6.41 -1.87
CA GLN A 21 19.17 7.81 -1.78
C GLN A 21 18.36 8.62 -0.76
N LEU A 22 17.03 8.37 -0.66
CA LEU A 22 16.18 9.01 0.34
C LEU A 22 16.60 8.61 1.77
N ILE A 23 16.98 7.35 1.98
CA ILE A 23 17.51 6.84 3.26
C ILE A 23 18.83 7.53 3.60
N GLU A 24 19.78 7.57 2.66
CA GLU A 24 21.10 8.18 2.84
C GLU A 24 20.99 9.68 3.18
N ASN A 25 20.03 10.38 2.58
CA ASN A 25 19.77 11.80 2.85
C ASN A 25 18.90 12.03 4.09
N GLY A 26 18.50 10.98 4.82
CA GLY A 26 17.69 11.11 6.03
C GLY A 26 16.27 11.62 5.80
N GLN A 27 15.76 11.52 4.57
CA GLN A 27 14.42 12.00 4.21
C GLN A 27 13.33 11.16 4.89
N LYS A 28 12.27 11.83 5.33
CA LYS A 28 11.12 11.20 6.01
C LYS A 28 9.81 11.71 5.44
N PHE A 29 8.83 10.81 5.34
CA PHE A 29 7.51 11.07 4.80
C PHE A 29 6.43 10.60 5.76
N ASP A 30 5.33 11.34 5.82
CA ASP A 30 4.17 10.98 6.63
C ASP A 30 3.27 9.96 5.95
N LEU A 31 3.33 9.87 4.62
CA LEU A 31 2.57 8.93 3.84
C LEU A 31 3.42 8.37 2.68
N ILE A 32 3.41 7.05 2.56
CA ILE A 32 3.87 6.34 1.37
C ILE A 32 2.62 5.69 0.74
N LEU A 33 2.33 6.07 -0.49
CA LEU A 33 1.29 5.43 -1.31
C LEU A 33 1.97 4.77 -2.50
N THR A 34 1.81 3.46 -2.64
CA THR A 34 2.48 2.71 -3.71
C THR A 34 1.56 1.69 -4.36
N ASP A 35 1.69 1.62 -5.69
CA ASP A 35 1.03 0.66 -6.59
C ASP A 35 2.11 -0.05 -7.41
N PRO A 36 2.82 -1.04 -6.81
CA PRO A 36 3.92 -1.74 -7.47
C PRO A 36 3.41 -2.79 -8.45
N PRO A 37 4.29 -3.36 -9.32
CA PRO A 37 3.96 -4.55 -10.10
C PRO A 37 3.45 -5.69 -9.22
N TYR A 38 2.35 -6.36 -9.67
CA TYR A 38 1.62 -7.35 -8.85
C TYR A 38 2.08 -8.81 -9.07
N ASN A 39 3.09 -9.03 -9.89
CA ASN A 39 3.58 -10.34 -10.28
C ASN A 39 2.53 -11.19 -11.04
N ILE A 40 1.81 -10.56 -11.96
CA ILE A 40 0.75 -11.16 -12.77
C ILE A 40 1.14 -11.36 -14.24
N ASN A 41 2.43 -11.31 -14.52
CA ASN A 41 3.00 -11.43 -15.86
C ASN A 41 2.52 -10.34 -16.83
N LYS A 42 2.40 -9.10 -16.32
CA LYS A 42 2.10 -7.94 -17.16
C LYS A 42 3.38 -7.40 -17.76
N ASP A 43 3.38 -7.18 -19.07
CA ASP A 43 4.53 -6.62 -19.75
C ASP A 43 4.63 -5.11 -19.52
N PHE A 44 5.64 -4.72 -18.74
CA PHE A 44 6.04 -3.33 -18.52
C PHE A 44 7.32 -2.97 -19.31
N GLY A 45 7.75 -3.84 -20.24
CA GLY A 45 8.97 -3.66 -21.04
C GLY A 45 10.27 -4.07 -20.32
N ASN A 46 10.22 -4.63 -19.11
CA ASN A 46 11.39 -4.98 -18.30
C ASN A 46 11.29 -6.33 -17.57
N ASN A 47 10.31 -7.17 -17.88
CA ASN A 47 10.05 -8.48 -17.27
C ASN A 47 9.97 -8.49 -15.73
N SER A 48 9.70 -7.35 -15.08
CA SER A 48 9.70 -7.21 -13.62
C SER A 48 8.46 -7.79 -12.94
N ASP A 49 7.46 -8.21 -13.72
CA ASP A 49 6.15 -8.65 -13.22
C ASP A 49 5.93 -10.17 -13.37
N CYS A 50 7.01 -10.95 -13.53
CA CYS A 50 6.97 -12.40 -13.69
C CYS A 50 8.12 -13.05 -12.91
N LEU A 51 8.08 -12.92 -11.59
CA LEU A 51 9.10 -13.48 -10.71
C LEU A 51 8.64 -14.81 -10.12
N PRO A 52 9.55 -15.76 -9.87
CA PRO A 52 9.29 -16.88 -8.97
C PRO A 52 8.75 -16.37 -7.64
N LEU A 53 7.85 -17.13 -7.00
CA LEU A 53 7.17 -16.68 -5.77
C LEU A 53 8.16 -16.29 -4.66
N ASP A 54 9.21 -17.09 -4.46
CA ASP A 54 10.20 -16.82 -3.42
C ASP A 54 10.97 -15.52 -3.67
N ASP A 55 11.31 -15.25 -4.93
CA ASP A 55 11.96 -13.99 -5.33
C ASP A 55 11.05 -12.79 -5.12
N PHE A 56 9.77 -12.91 -5.50
CA PHE A 56 8.77 -11.87 -5.24
C PHE A 56 8.64 -11.57 -3.74
N ILE A 57 8.58 -12.62 -2.90
CA ILE A 57 8.50 -12.47 -1.44
C ILE A 57 9.75 -11.78 -0.90
N ASN A 58 10.94 -12.20 -1.33
CA ASN A 58 12.21 -11.64 -0.88
C ASN A 58 12.35 -10.16 -1.26
N ILE A 59 12.08 -9.82 -2.51
CA ILE A 59 12.13 -8.44 -3.00
C ILE A 59 11.11 -7.57 -2.24
N THR A 60 9.89 -8.08 -2.04
CA THR A 60 8.85 -7.37 -1.28
C THR A 60 9.28 -7.10 0.15
N ASN A 61 9.87 -8.09 0.83
CA ASN A 61 10.38 -7.93 2.19
C ASN A 61 11.46 -6.83 2.27
N GLU A 62 12.42 -6.83 1.34
CA GLU A 62 13.50 -5.83 1.33
C GLU A 62 12.97 -4.42 1.03
N ARG A 63 12.07 -4.27 0.05
CA ARG A 63 11.43 -2.98 -0.26
C ARG A 63 10.69 -2.41 0.94
N ILE A 64 9.89 -3.23 1.62
CA ILE A 64 9.12 -2.77 2.79
C ILE A 64 10.05 -2.34 3.93
N LYS A 65 11.15 -3.06 4.17
CA LYS A 65 12.17 -2.66 5.15
C LYS A 65 12.80 -1.30 4.83
N LYS A 66 13.11 -1.04 3.55
CA LYS A 66 13.64 0.24 3.09
C LYS A 66 12.59 1.36 3.23
N LEU A 67 11.37 1.13 2.75
CA LEU A 67 10.28 2.11 2.85
C LEU A 67 9.96 2.48 4.29
N LYS A 68 10.03 1.54 5.23
CA LYS A 68 9.88 1.85 6.66
C LYS A 68 10.92 2.85 7.13
N GLN A 69 12.15 2.80 6.64
CA GLN A 69 13.21 3.71 7.05
C GLN A 69 12.97 5.15 6.60
N VAL A 70 12.15 5.39 5.58
CA VAL A 70 11.77 6.73 5.13
C VAL A 70 10.42 7.18 5.66
N LEU A 71 9.76 6.42 6.54
CA LEU A 71 8.57 6.87 7.25
C LEU A 71 8.93 7.72 8.47
N THR A 72 8.11 8.76 8.73
CA THR A 72 8.11 9.44 10.03
C THR A 72 7.64 8.49 11.13
N PRO A 73 7.89 8.78 12.42
CA PRO A 73 7.40 7.95 13.53
C PRO A 73 5.90 7.70 13.51
N THR A 74 5.09 8.66 13.03
CA THR A 74 3.63 8.57 12.91
C THR A 74 3.14 8.29 11.49
N GLY A 75 4.06 8.05 10.58
CA GLY A 75 3.79 7.85 9.16
C GLY A 75 3.03 6.56 8.85
N SER A 76 2.40 6.55 7.70
CA SER A 76 1.59 5.44 7.18
C SER A 76 2.09 4.98 5.83
N ILE A 77 1.90 3.69 5.54
CA ILE A 77 2.09 3.12 4.22
C ILE A 77 0.78 2.53 3.72
N ILE A 78 0.42 2.88 2.50
CA ILE A 78 -0.70 2.30 1.73
C ILE A 78 -0.10 1.58 0.53
N TRP A 79 -0.38 0.28 0.43
CA TRP A 79 0.19 -0.60 -0.58
C TRP A 79 -0.92 -1.31 -1.32
N PHE A 80 -1.07 -1.02 -2.61
CA PHE A 80 -1.98 -1.72 -3.51
C PHE A 80 -1.42 -3.08 -3.91
N GLY A 81 -2.30 -4.01 -4.20
CA GLY A 81 -1.92 -5.34 -4.63
C GLY A 81 -3.10 -6.12 -5.20
N ILE A 82 -2.87 -7.38 -5.48
CA ILE A 82 -3.88 -8.30 -5.98
C ILE A 82 -4.15 -9.42 -4.96
N HIS A 83 -5.35 -9.95 -5.00
CA HIS A 83 -5.81 -11.00 -4.06
C HIS A 83 -4.86 -12.21 -3.97
N ASN A 84 -4.16 -12.57 -5.06
CA ASN A 84 -3.23 -13.70 -5.07
C ASN A 84 -1.99 -13.50 -4.19
N TYR A 85 -1.51 -12.25 -4.08
CA TYR A 85 -0.20 -11.95 -3.48
C TYR A 85 -0.26 -11.00 -2.29
N ILE A 86 -1.38 -10.34 -2.05
CA ILE A 86 -1.52 -9.35 -0.97
C ILE A 86 -1.23 -9.92 0.43
N CYS A 87 -1.48 -11.22 0.63
CA CYS A 87 -1.18 -11.90 1.88
C CYS A 87 0.33 -11.92 2.20
N TYR A 88 1.19 -12.09 1.20
CA TYR A 88 2.64 -12.06 1.37
C TYR A 88 3.13 -10.65 1.71
N VAL A 89 2.56 -9.63 1.08
CA VAL A 89 2.82 -8.23 1.41
C VAL A 89 2.43 -7.93 2.86
N GLN A 90 1.28 -8.42 3.30
CA GLN A 90 0.82 -8.25 4.69
C GLN A 90 1.79 -8.86 5.69
N VAL A 91 2.27 -10.08 5.41
CA VAL A 91 3.27 -10.76 6.26
C VAL A 91 4.59 -9.98 6.27
N ALA A 92 5.04 -9.49 5.11
CA ALA A 92 6.26 -8.70 5.00
C ALA A 92 6.19 -7.40 5.82
N MET A 93 5.03 -6.74 5.85
CA MET A 93 4.79 -5.54 6.67
C MET A 93 4.83 -5.85 8.18
N TYR A 94 4.25 -6.96 8.61
CA TYR A 94 4.40 -7.41 10.00
C TYR A 94 5.86 -7.72 10.36
N ASN A 95 6.58 -8.42 9.50
CA ASN A 95 7.98 -8.76 9.71
C ASN A 95 8.88 -7.51 9.76
N ALA A 96 8.53 -6.46 9.03
CA ALA A 96 9.20 -5.17 9.11
C ALA A 96 8.84 -4.40 10.41
N GLY A 97 7.92 -4.91 11.24
CA GLY A 97 7.50 -4.26 12.49
C GLY A 97 6.61 -3.03 12.25
N LEU A 98 5.82 -3.05 11.17
CA LEU A 98 4.74 -2.10 10.95
C LEU A 98 3.44 -2.60 11.60
N PHE A 99 2.51 -1.70 11.88
CA PHE A 99 1.27 -2.00 12.60
C PHE A 99 0.09 -1.93 11.64
N TYR A 100 -0.60 -3.05 11.47
CA TYR A 100 -1.79 -3.19 10.64
C TYR A 100 -2.92 -2.25 11.07
N ARG A 101 -3.51 -1.57 10.10
CA ARG A 101 -4.69 -0.73 10.29
C ARG A 101 -5.90 -1.32 9.61
N ARG A 102 -5.85 -1.48 8.30
CA ARG A 102 -6.97 -2.02 7.48
C ARG A 102 -6.45 -2.70 6.22
N MET A 103 -7.23 -3.66 5.75
CA MET A 103 -7.30 -4.01 4.33
C MET A 103 -8.53 -3.32 3.78
N ASN A 104 -8.35 -2.50 2.78
CA ASN A 104 -9.41 -1.80 2.09
C ASN A 104 -9.60 -2.42 0.70
N ILE A 105 -10.74 -2.19 0.11
CA ILE A 105 -11.11 -2.71 -1.19
C ILE A 105 -11.42 -1.55 -2.12
N TRP A 106 -10.68 -1.48 -3.20
CA TRP A 106 -11.03 -0.65 -4.35
C TRP A 106 -11.98 -1.44 -5.24
N HIS A 107 -13.26 -1.13 -5.17
CA HIS A 107 -14.28 -1.81 -5.97
C HIS A 107 -14.49 -1.10 -7.31
N TYR A 108 -14.64 -1.87 -8.38
CA TYR A 108 -14.99 -1.39 -9.71
C TYR A 108 -16.02 -2.30 -10.38
N GLU A 109 -16.88 -1.73 -11.26
CA GLU A 109 -18.03 -2.43 -11.84
C GLU A 109 -17.69 -3.16 -13.15
N ASN A 110 -16.59 -2.81 -13.80
CA ASN A 110 -16.16 -3.33 -15.09
C ASN A 110 -15.18 -4.51 -14.99
N GLY A 111 -15.29 -5.29 -13.94
CA GLY A 111 -14.48 -6.49 -13.76
C GLY A 111 -14.68 -7.48 -14.90
N PHE A 112 -13.60 -8.11 -15.33
CA PHE A 112 -13.58 -9.05 -16.42
C PHE A 112 -12.91 -10.36 -16.01
N SER A 113 -13.52 -11.49 -16.34
CA SER A 113 -12.88 -12.80 -16.23
C SER A 113 -12.74 -13.44 -17.61
N ARG A 114 -11.56 -13.94 -17.90
CA ARG A 114 -11.30 -14.78 -19.09
C ARG A 114 -11.66 -16.24 -18.83
N SER A 115 -11.92 -16.61 -17.57
CA SER A 115 -12.26 -17.96 -17.17
C SER A 115 -13.79 -18.14 -17.12
N THR A 116 -14.28 -19.27 -17.61
CA THR A 116 -15.67 -19.71 -17.44
C THR A 116 -15.85 -20.55 -16.16
N LYS A 117 -14.77 -20.78 -15.42
CA LYS A 117 -14.74 -21.64 -14.22
C LYS A 117 -14.60 -20.83 -12.92
N GLU A 118 -14.36 -19.53 -13.02
CA GLU A 118 -14.12 -18.65 -11.89
C GLU A 118 -14.91 -17.34 -12.04
N PRO A 119 -15.40 -16.78 -10.93
CA PRO A 119 -16.03 -15.46 -10.96
C PRO A 119 -15.06 -14.38 -11.45
N ALA A 120 -15.61 -13.33 -12.06
CA ALA A 120 -14.83 -12.14 -12.37
C ALA A 120 -14.39 -11.43 -11.08
N THR A 121 -13.19 -10.87 -11.10
CA THR A 121 -12.69 -10.03 -10.03
C THR A 121 -13.13 -8.59 -10.26
N HIS A 122 -13.77 -7.99 -9.26
CA HIS A 122 -14.30 -6.62 -9.30
C HIS A 122 -13.64 -5.72 -8.24
N TYR A 123 -12.46 -6.05 -7.78
CA TYR A 123 -11.79 -5.30 -6.73
C TYR A 123 -10.28 -5.45 -6.78
N GLU A 124 -9.60 -4.46 -6.23
CA GLU A 124 -8.20 -4.52 -5.86
C GLU A 124 -8.07 -4.23 -4.36
N PRO A 125 -7.42 -5.13 -3.59
CA PRO A 125 -7.18 -4.89 -2.19
C PRO A 125 -5.99 -3.94 -2.01
N PHE A 126 -6.05 -3.09 -0.99
CA PHE A 126 -4.89 -2.36 -0.55
C PHE A 126 -4.75 -2.39 0.98
N LEU A 127 -3.52 -2.49 1.43
CA LEU A 127 -3.18 -2.57 2.84
C LEU A 127 -2.82 -1.19 3.36
N TRP A 128 -3.30 -0.88 4.56
CA TRP A 128 -2.89 0.28 5.33
C TRP A 128 -2.18 -0.17 6.59
N PHE A 129 -0.94 0.26 6.76
CA PHE A 129 -0.12 0.06 7.95
C PHE A 129 0.42 1.40 8.44
N SER A 130 0.75 1.49 9.73
CA SER A 130 1.40 2.66 10.32
C SER A 130 2.72 2.26 10.98
N ASN A 131 3.60 3.24 11.14
CA ASN A 131 4.90 3.05 11.78
C ASN A 131 4.81 2.97 13.31
N ASP A 132 3.76 3.52 13.93
CA ASP A 132 3.50 3.43 15.38
C ASP A 132 2.21 2.69 15.67
N LYS A 133 2.18 1.94 16.79
CA LYS A 133 1.02 1.15 17.22
C LYS A 133 -0.16 2.01 17.66
N LYS A 134 0.10 3.17 18.24
CA LYS A 134 -0.90 4.02 18.92
C LYS A 134 -1.06 5.40 18.28
N LYS A 135 -0.05 5.86 17.53
CA LYS A 135 0.00 7.22 16.98
C LYS A 135 0.14 7.14 15.46
N TRP A 136 -0.88 7.56 14.75
CA TRP A 136 -0.89 7.74 13.29
C TRP A 136 -1.87 8.85 12.93
N VAL A 137 -1.66 9.47 11.77
CA VAL A 137 -2.55 10.51 11.26
C VAL A 137 -3.74 9.87 10.54
N TYR A 138 -4.96 10.28 10.92
CA TYR A 138 -6.19 9.89 10.25
C TYR A 138 -7.27 10.96 10.42
N ASN A 139 -7.62 11.64 9.34
CA ASN A 139 -8.60 12.71 9.33
C ASN A 139 -10.01 12.14 9.14
N CYS A 140 -10.51 11.50 10.20
CA CYS A 140 -11.77 10.75 10.17
C CYS A 140 -12.96 11.58 9.64
N ASP A 141 -13.05 12.85 10.04
CA ASP A 141 -14.19 13.70 9.67
C ASP A 141 -14.21 14.06 8.17
N GLU A 142 -13.05 14.10 7.52
CA GLU A 142 -12.93 14.42 6.09
C GLU A 142 -13.32 13.24 5.17
N VAL A 143 -13.25 12.00 5.69
CA VAL A 143 -13.54 10.79 4.91
C VAL A 143 -14.89 10.15 5.24
N ARG A 144 -15.65 10.76 6.16
CA ARG A 144 -16.97 10.25 6.53
C ARG A 144 -17.98 10.42 5.41
N ILE A 145 -18.74 9.38 5.14
CA ILE A 145 -19.90 9.41 4.25
C ILE A 145 -21.17 9.18 5.07
N PRO A 146 -22.31 9.78 4.69
CA PRO A 146 -23.59 9.53 5.34
C PRO A 146 -23.96 8.04 5.29
N TYR A 147 -24.56 7.52 6.36
CA TYR A 147 -25.10 6.18 6.36
C TYR A 147 -26.26 6.06 5.35
N LYS A 148 -26.23 5.02 4.53
CA LYS A 148 -27.35 4.69 3.63
C LYS A 148 -28.59 4.22 4.40
N SER A 149 -28.42 3.62 5.59
CA SER A 149 -29.52 3.15 6.44
C SER A 149 -29.81 4.16 7.55
N THR A 150 -31.02 4.75 7.51
CA THR A 150 -31.49 5.69 8.53
C THR A 150 -31.77 5.02 9.89
N GLU A 151 -31.96 3.70 9.92
CA GLU A 151 -32.14 2.95 11.17
C GLU A 151 -30.89 2.94 12.05
N ARG A 152 -29.71 2.92 11.43
CA ARG A 152 -28.43 3.02 12.17
C ARG A 152 -28.21 4.38 12.82
N LEU A 153 -28.84 5.42 12.31
CA LEU A 153 -28.76 6.77 12.89
C LEU A 153 -29.54 6.87 14.21
N LYS A 154 -30.48 5.95 14.47
CA LYS A 154 -31.27 5.88 15.70
C LYS A 154 -30.55 5.14 16.83
N SER A 155 -29.45 4.45 16.54
CA SER A 155 -28.66 3.74 17.54
C SER A 155 -27.84 4.72 18.39
N PRO A 156 -27.85 4.61 19.73
CA PRO A 156 -26.98 5.41 20.59
C PRO A 156 -25.49 5.06 20.43
N VAL A 157 -25.17 3.96 19.75
CA VAL A 157 -23.78 3.58 19.45
C VAL A 157 -23.28 4.46 18.31
N LYS A 158 -22.34 5.34 18.61
CA LYS A 158 -21.63 6.12 17.59
C LYS A 158 -20.71 5.17 16.82
N TYR A 159 -21.14 4.70 15.66
CA TYR A 159 -20.26 4.01 14.72
C TYR A 159 -19.36 5.07 14.09
N HIS A 160 -18.08 4.97 14.35
CA HIS A 160 -17.07 5.71 13.60
C HIS A 160 -16.77 4.91 12.32
N ALA A 161 -16.88 5.57 11.19
CA ALA A 161 -16.47 5.01 9.89
C ALA A 161 -14.97 4.77 9.87
#